data_ddeee5a581c6f2fff27fc3aa9cbd42c8
#
_entry.id   ddeee5a581c6f2fff27fc3aa9cbd42c8
#
_cell.length_a   1.000
_cell.length_b   1.000
_cell.length_c   1.000
_cell.angle_alpha   90.00
_cell.angle_beta   90.00
_cell.angle_gamma   90.00
#
_symmetry.space_group_name_H-M   'P 1'
#
loop_
_entity.id
_entity.type
_entity.pdbx_description
1 polymer ?
#
loop_
_entity_poly.entity_id
_entity_poly.type
_entity_poly.pdbx_seq_one_letter_code
_entity_poly.pdbx_strand_id
1 'polypeptide(L)'
;MDKTKLIAVAACLALFINPGCNKDNPSDPDEKETKPTKEMFDSDYFETYVDPVTGVVSYLFRSDVFSSTTKYNTQSAYFSSKDMTDDERFCYFFISTKEQNGQMSTERSARVFDFKERKFYTFAGNSGCYPFLDPKKDILYFYVMGNKTNSGKVRDNGQFFKKDLLNAPRKTEELAKIPKAVAPSGSYMSRACSHITLTQDKRKVLLDAWVNNSFIQGLLNLYTGEWEEWSRNYTTHLTHGQMNPKRSDEALFAIDVWEDSNGETHKIVYDHDGAYGGQGTYPRMQLMKPDGTRTTISPSPDNNYATHEGWLEDGDHVYWCAGGVHIRNIRTGEYEHVYGQRATHCNISTDLKYVTFDNDHPDYYRGGRWKVCFLNRETGKTIDIITQRPAITTKDKPSQLHPDPHPHFVCNNKYIVCTSSDDEGYLRWCITPVDQLIRLTSK
;
A
#
# COMPACT_ATOMS: atom_id res chain seq x y z
N MET A 1 -49.44 15.91 40.20
CA MET A 1 -48.78 15.78 41.51
C MET A 1 -47.34 15.42 41.22
N ASP A 2 -46.32 16.08 41.58
CA ASP A 2 -46.03 17.35 42.18
C ASP A 2 -44.52 17.59 42.01
N LYS A 3 -44.17 18.79 41.58
CA LYS A 3 -43.16 19.73 41.97
C LYS A 3 -41.67 19.32 42.08
N THR A 4 -40.89 19.87 41.21
CA THR A 4 -39.92 20.97 41.42
C THR A 4 -38.87 20.81 42.51
N LYS A 5 -37.58 20.99 42.17
CA LYS A 5 -36.75 22.10 42.68
C LYS A 5 -35.42 22.25 41.92
N LEU A 6 -35.29 23.39 41.34
CA LEU A 6 -34.11 24.12 40.92
C LEU A 6 -33.34 24.60 42.17
N ILE A 7 -32.00 24.52 42.22
CA ILE A 7 -31.17 25.41 43.01
C ILE A 7 -29.90 25.74 42.23
N ALA A 8 -29.76 27.01 41.92
CA ALA A 8 -28.54 27.70 41.53
C ALA A 8 -28.00 28.50 42.75
N VAL A 9 -26.68 28.57 42.91
CA VAL A 9 -25.96 29.60 43.68
C VAL A 9 -24.52 29.55 43.19
N ALA A 10 -23.99 30.47 42.41
CA ALA A 10 -23.56 31.84 42.71
C ALA A 10 -22.18 31.94 43.41
N ALA A 11 -21.34 32.65 42.73
CA ALA A 11 -19.98 33.10 42.92
C ALA A 11 -19.61 33.62 44.35
N CYS A 12 -18.31 33.50 44.63
CA CYS A 12 -17.62 34.49 45.49
C CYS A 12 -16.17 34.69 45.02
N LEU A 13 -15.90 35.88 44.54
CA LEU A 13 -14.60 36.54 44.43
C LEU A 13 -14.08 36.87 45.82
N ALA A 14 -12.79 36.66 46.09
CA ALA A 14 -12.07 37.39 47.11
C ALA A 14 -10.66 37.72 46.63
N LEU A 15 -10.47 38.98 46.35
CA LEU A 15 -9.19 39.67 46.21
C LEU A 15 -8.53 39.81 47.61
N PHE A 16 -7.24 39.53 47.70
CA PHE A 16 -6.36 40.16 48.68
C PHE A 16 -5.09 40.66 47.98
N ILE A 17 -4.91 41.96 48.13
CA ILE A 17 -3.74 42.75 47.73
C ILE A 17 -2.90 42.95 49.03
N ASN A 18 -1.61 42.69 49.07
CA ASN A 18 -0.50 43.65 49.09
C ASN A 18 0.71 43.23 49.93
N PRO A 19 1.72 44.06 50.02
CA PRO A 19 2.90 44.12 49.17
C PRO A 19 4.18 43.92 49.99
N GLY A 20 5.28 43.62 49.35
CA GLY A 20 6.58 43.62 50.01
C GLY A 20 7.73 43.48 49.01
N CYS A 21 8.38 44.60 48.78
CA CYS A 21 9.66 44.70 48.08
C CYS A 21 10.79 43.85 48.71
N ASN A 22 11.62 43.14 47.97
CA ASN A 22 12.98 43.56 47.64
C ASN A 22 13.91 42.43 47.16
N LYS A 23 14.70 42.83 46.19
CA LYS A 23 16.08 42.42 45.87
C LYS A 23 16.28 41.35 44.84
N ASP A 24 16.77 41.86 43.75
CA ASP A 24 17.58 41.33 42.68
C ASP A 24 18.48 40.14 43.07
N ASN A 25 18.22 39.02 42.42
CA ASN A 25 19.21 38.06 42.04
C ASN A 25 18.89 37.57 40.59
N PRO A 26 19.80 37.62 39.64
CA PRO A 26 19.56 37.06 38.35
C PRO A 26 19.50 35.54 38.50
N SER A 27 18.29 34.98 38.48
CA SER A 27 18.08 33.57 38.37
C SER A 27 18.51 33.10 36.99
N ASP A 28 19.29 32.04 36.96
CA ASP A 28 19.66 31.25 35.82
C ASP A 28 18.53 31.06 34.79
N PRO A 29 18.84 31.09 33.50
CA PRO A 29 17.85 30.76 32.48
C PRO A 29 17.41 29.32 32.71
N ASP A 30 16.10 29.13 32.86
CA ASP A 30 15.41 27.86 32.91
C ASP A 30 16.09 26.85 31.95
N GLU A 31 16.85 25.92 32.48
CA GLU A 31 17.10 24.64 31.82
C GLU A 31 15.72 23.99 31.69
N LYS A 32 15.10 24.21 30.52
CA LYS A 32 14.03 23.34 30.08
C LYS A 32 14.65 21.95 29.99
N GLU A 33 14.31 21.10 30.97
CA GLU A 33 14.50 19.67 30.84
C GLU A 33 13.92 19.25 29.49
N THR A 34 14.79 19.16 28.48
CA THR A 34 14.45 18.51 27.22
C THR A 34 14.26 17.04 27.56
N LYS A 35 12.99 16.63 27.72
CA LYS A 35 12.68 15.20 27.74
C LYS A 35 13.38 14.57 26.56
N PRO A 36 14.18 13.50 26.75
CA PRO A 36 14.85 12.85 25.66
C PRO A 36 13.82 12.52 24.58
N THR A 37 14.06 12.99 23.35
CA THR A 37 13.22 12.62 22.20
C THR A 37 13.34 11.12 22.04
N LYS A 38 12.21 10.41 22.18
CA LYS A 38 12.18 8.97 21.90
C LYS A 38 12.70 8.72 20.48
N GLU A 39 13.54 7.71 20.31
CA GLU A 39 13.98 7.29 18.98
C GLU A 39 12.77 6.92 18.12
N MET A 40 12.85 7.14 16.81
CA MET A 40 11.76 6.87 15.88
C MET A 40 11.27 5.42 15.98
N PHE A 41 12.20 4.47 16.08
CA PHE A 41 11.94 3.04 16.17
C PHE A 41 12.19 2.52 17.59
N ASP A 42 11.53 3.09 18.58
CA ASP A 42 11.71 2.66 19.97
C ASP A 42 11.15 1.25 20.23
N SER A 43 11.68 0.62 21.27
CA SER A 43 11.37 -0.75 21.63
C SER A 43 9.93 -0.98 22.12
N ASP A 44 9.17 0.09 22.39
CA ASP A 44 7.75 -0.04 22.77
C ASP A 44 6.92 -0.54 21.58
N TYR A 45 7.34 -0.19 20.35
CA TYR A 45 6.61 -0.49 19.12
C TYR A 45 7.38 -1.36 18.14
N PHE A 46 8.71 -1.37 18.23
CA PHE A 46 9.58 -2.06 17.27
C PHE A 46 10.51 -3.04 17.94
N GLU A 47 10.77 -4.10 17.23
CA GLU A 47 11.83 -5.07 17.51
C GLU A 47 12.94 -4.86 16.48
N THR A 48 14.18 -4.73 16.95
CA THR A 48 15.33 -4.65 16.05
C THR A 48 15.66 -6.04 15.53
N TYR A 49 15.66 -6.18 14.22
CA TYR A 49 16.11 -7.38 13.52
C TYR A 49 17.46 -7.10 12.86
N VAL A 50 18.43 -7.94 13.13
CA VAL A 50 19.72 -7.93 12.43
C VAL A 50 19.80 -9.17 11.57
N ASP A 51 19.91 -9.00 10.26
CA ASP A 51 20.02 -10.16 9.37
C ASP A 51 21.28 -10.97 9.69
N PRO A 52 21.16 -12.28 9.93
CA PRO A 52 22.27 -13.10 10.43
C PRO A 52 23.39 -13.32 9.40
N VAL A 53 23.13 -13.05 8.12
CA VAL A 53 24.11 -13.24 7.05
C VAL A 53 24.75 -11.93 6.65
N THR A 54 23.97 -10.87 6.47
CA THR A 54 24.44 -9.59 5.91
C THR A 54 24.71 -8.54 6.97
N GLY A 55 24.18 -8.71 8.18
CA GLY A 55 24.26 -7.73 9.25
C GLY A 55 23.39 -6.48 9.02
N VAL A 56 22.51 -6.50 8.01
CA VAL A 56 21.58 -5.40 7.77
C VAL A 56 20.59 -5.29 8.92
N VAL A 57 20.40 -4.07 9.41
CA VAL A 57 19.49 -3.76 10.51
C VAL A 57 18.16 -3.30 9.97
N SER A 58 17.08 -3.93 10.43
CA SER A 58 15.70 -3.58 10.14
C SER A 58 14.90 -3.48 11.43
N TYR A 59 13.75 -2.83 11.36
CA TYR A 59 12.85 -2.65 12.49
C TYR A 59 11.51 -3.29 12.16
N LEU A 60 11.09 -4.26 12.97
CA LEU A 60 9.84 -4.99 12.81
C LEU A 60 8.81 -4.44 13.78
N PHE A 61 7.64 -4.09 13.28
CA PHE A 61 6.55 -3.64 14.12
C PHE A 61 6.08 -4.82 15.01
N ARG A 62 5.98 -4.61 16.32
CA ARG A 62 5.67 -5.67 17.29
C ARG A 62 4.24 -6.17 17.13
N SER A 63 4.05 -7.48 17.27
CA SER A 63 2.74 -8.13 17.15
C SER A 63 1.82 -7.90 18.36
N ASP A 64 2.37 -7.47 19.49
CA ASP A 64 1.68 -7.31 20.78
C ASP A 64 1.31 -5.87 21.14
N VAL A 65 1.60 -4.90 20.29
CA VAL A 65 1.32 -3.47 20.61
C VAL A 65 -0.16 -3.11 20.68
N PHE A 66 -1.04 -3.91 20.07
CA PHE A 66 -2.48 -3.64 20.07
C PHE A 66 -3.22 -4.27 21.23
N SER A 67 -2.62 -5.27 21.87
CA SER A 67 -3.22 -6.01 22.97
C SER A 67 -2.15 -6.75 23.77
N SER A 68 -2.25 -6.74 25.08
CA SER A 68 -1.36 -7.51 25.96
C SER A 68 -1.63 -9.04 25.93
N THR A 69 -2.76 -9.45 25.36
CA THR A 69 -3.20 -10.86 25.35
C THR A 69 -3.32 -11.46 23.95
N THR A 70 -3.30 -10.64 22.92
CA THR A 70 -3.50 -11.08 21.54
C THR A 70 -2.41 -10.51 20.65
N LYS A 71 -1.72 -11.40 19.92
CA LYS A 71 -0.77 -11.02 18.88
C LYS A 71 -1.49 -10.78 17.54
N TYR A 72 -1.00 -9.80 16.80
CA TYR A 72 -1.56 -9.41 15.50
C TYR A 72 -0.53 -9.57 14.40
N ASN A 73 -1.01 -9.94 13.22
CA ASN A 73 -0.25 -9.75 11.98
C ASN A 73 -0.29 -8.29 11.59
N THR A 74 0.83 -7.76 11.10
CA THR A 74 0.93 -6.44 10.50
C THR A 74 1.54 -6.55 9.11
N GLN A 75 0.89 -5.97 8.09
CA GLN A 75 1.33 -6.07 6.70
C GLN A 75 1.48 -4.68 6.08
N SER A 76 2.52 -4.53 5.26
CA SER A 76 2.71 -3.36 4.41
C SER A 76 1.64 -3.25 3.32
N ALA A 77 1.59 -2.10 2.67
CA ALA A 77 0.85 -1.90 1.44
C ALA A 77 1.39 -2.77 0.29
N TYR A 78 0.66 -2.77 -0.82
CA TYR A 78 1.15 -3.35 -2.05
C TYR A 78 2.31 -2.52 -2.61
N PHE A 79 3.29 -3.13 -3.24
CA PHE A 79 4.55 -2.48 -3.66
C PHE A 79 4.38 -1.21 -4.53
N SER A 80 3.25 -1.06 -5.21
CA SER A 80 2.92 0.15 -5.98
C SER A 80 2.28 1.27 -5.17
N SER A 81 2.04 1.05 -3.88
CA SER A 81 1.43 2.02 -2.95
C SER A 81 2.47 2.59 -2.00
N LYS A 82 2.28 3.82 -1.56
CA LYS A 82 3.07 4.40 -0.46
C LYS A 82 2.31 4.20 0.84
N ASP A 83 2.96 3.69 1.86
CA ASP A 83 2.34 3.47 3.18
C ASP A 83 2.96 4.32 4.29
N MET A 84 3.85 5.25 3.95
CA MET A 84 4.44 6.20 4.87
C MET A 84 4.55 7.61 4.28
N THR A 85 4.36 8.65 5.11
CA THR A 85 4.46 10.06 4.70
C THR A 85 5.89 10.52 4.58
N ASP A 86 6.15 11.49 3.69
CA ASP A 86 7.51 11.96 3.38
C ASP A 86 8.19 12.67 4.56
N ASP A 87 7.42 13.19 5.51
CA ASP A 87 7.90 13.78 6.76
C ASP A 87 8.18 12.75 7.88
N GLU A 88 8.06 11.45 7.57
CA GLU A 88 8.28 10.32 8.48
C GLU A 88 7.28 10.25 9.65
N ARG A 89 6.19 11.01 9.61
CA ARG A 89 5.27 11.11 10.72
C ARG A 89 4.22 10.01 10.78
N PHE A 90 3.62 9.67 9.64
CA PHE A 90 2.53 8.70 9.59
C PHE A 90 2.89 7.51 8.72
N CYS A 91 2.55 6.32 9.19
CA CYS A 91 2.46 5.15 8.33
C CYS A 91 1.11 4.46 8.49
N TYR A 92 0.68 3.73 7.46
CA TYR A 92 -0.45 2.83 7.59
C TYR A 92 -0.03 1.40 7.28
N PHE A 93 -0.71 0.47 7.90
CA PHE A 93 -0.54 -0.96 7.65
C PHE A 93 -1.84 -1.70 7.96
N PHE A 94 -1.92 -2.91 7.44
CA PHE A 94 -3.05 -3.78 7.72
C PHE A 94 -2.76 -4.64 8.93
N ILE A 95 -3.79 -4.86 9.74
CA ILE A 95 -3.74 -5.78 10.87
C ILE A 95 -4.77 -6.88 10.73
N SER A 96 -4.43 -8.07 11.22
CA SER A 96 -5.33 -9.20 11.35
C SER A 96 -4.92 -10.07 12.53
N THR A 97 -5.86 -10.85 13.08
CA THR A 97 -5.57 -11.83 14.11
C THR A 97 -5.37 -13.22 13.51
N LYS A 98 -4.68 -14.13 14.23
CA LYS A 98 -4.79 -15.56 13.97
C LYS A 98 -6.11 -16.04 14.56
N GLU A 99 -6.82 -16.89 13.85
CA GLU A 99 -8.00 -17.54 14.39
C GLU A 99 -7.59 -18.60 15.47
N GLN A 100 -8.57 -18.99 16.31
CA GLN A 100 -8.31 -19.91 17.42
C GLN A 100 -7.79 -21.29 16.98
N ASN A 101 -8.05 -21.67 15.73
CA ASN A 101 -7.57 -22.92 15.13
C ASN A 101 -6.16 -22.81 14.51
N GLY A 102 -5.47 -21.67 14.70
CA GLY A 102 -4.16 -21.40 14.11
C GLY A 102 -4.20 -20.92 12.66
N GLN A 103 -5.38 -20.83 12.04
CA GLN A 103 -5.55 -20.21 10.73
C GLN A 103 -5.53 -18.68 10.89
N MET A 104 -5.15 -17.99 9.80
CA MET A 104 -5.15 -16.54 9.80
C MET A 104 -6.56 -16.02 9.55
N SER A 105 -7.02 -15.06 10.36
CA SER A 105 -8.30 -14.39 10.12
C SER A 105 -8.34 -13.76 8.74
N THR A 106 -9.44 -13.96 8.02
CA THR A 106 -9.73 -13.29 6.75
C THR A 106 -10.12 -11.83 6.96
N GLU A 107 -10.42 -11.42 8.18
CA GLU A 107 -10.74 -10.04 8.51
C GLU A 107 -9.47 -9.22 8.65
N ARG A 108 -9.31 -8.26 7.75
CA ARG A 108 -8.19 -7.35 7.71
C ARG A 108 -8.70 -5.93 7.94
N SER A 109 -8.18 -5.28 8.96
CA SER A 109 -8.44 -3.87 9.20
C SER A 109 -7.15 -3.07 9.03
N ALA A 110 -7.29 -1.78 8.78
CA ALA A 110 -6.14 -0.91 8.62
C ALA A 110 -5.98 0.04 9.79
N ARG A 111 -4.73 0.35 10.10
CA ARG A 111 -4.33 1.30 11.15
C ARG A 111 -3.35 2.30 10.58
N VAL A 112 -3.45 3.53 11.06
CA VAL A 112 -2.42 4.55 10.91
C VAL A 112 -1.68 4.66 12.23
N PHE A 113 -0.37 4.68 12.19
CA PHE A 113 0.50 4.97 13.32
C PHE A 113 1.11 6.37 13.15
N ASP A 114 1.00 7.19 14.17
CA ASP A 114 1.65 8.50 14.29
C ASP A 114 2.93 8.33 15.10
N PHE A 115 4.08 8.38 14.44
CA PHE A 115 5.40 8.24 15.07
C PHE A 115 5.69 9.34 16.09
N LYS A 116 5.16 10.55 15.88
CA LYS A 116 5.36 11.68 16.77
C LYS A 116 4.53 11.56 18.05
N GLU A 117 3.24 11.28 17.88
CA GLU A 117 2.29 11.21 19.02
C GLU A 117 2.25 9.81 19.66
N ARG A 118 2.87 8.80 19.04
CA ARG A 118 2.83 7.40 19.48
C ARG A 118 1.40 6.88 19.64
N LYS A 119 0.57 7.15 18.64
CA LYS A 119 -0.86 6.82 18.65
C LYS A 119 -1.28 6.10 17.39
N PHE A 120 -2.33 5.28 17.54
CA PHE A 120 -2.99 4.62 16.45
C PHE A 120 -4.32 5.29 16.12
N TYR A 121 -4.57 5.41 14.84
CA TYR A 121 -5.87 5.84 14.32
C TYR A 121 -6.45 4.72 13.46
N THR A 122 -7.72 4.38 13.73
CA THR A 122 -8.47 3.45 12.90
C THR A 122 -9.01 4.19 11.69
N PHE A 123 -8.83 3.64 10.52
CA PHE A 123 -9.66 3.97 9.38
C PHE A 123 -10.40 2.69 8.97
N ALA A 124 -11.54 2.84 8.37
CA ALA A 124 -12.56 1.80 8.16
C ALA A 124 -12.06 0.35 8.11
N GLY A 125 -12.76 -0.51 8.82
CA GLY A 125 -12.60 -1.95 8.64
C GLY A 125 -13.01 -2.34 7.22
N ASN A 126 -12.35 -3.38 6.68
CA ASN A 126 -12.71 -4.03 5.41
C ASN A 126 -12.68 -3.08 4.18
N SER A 127 -11.53 -2.45 3.96
CA SER A 127 -11.25 -1.76 2.70
C SER A 127 -11.27 -2.78 1.55
N GLY A 128 -12.15 -2.56 0.59
CA GLY A 128 -12.28 -3.44 -0.59
C GLY A 128 -11.15 -3.32 -1.61
N CYS A 129 -10.18 -2.43 -1.36
CA CYS A 129 -8.98 -2.20 -2.17
C CYS A 129 -7.88 -1.56 -1.33
N TYR A 130 -6.66 -1.52 -1.85
CA TYR A 130 -5.55 -0.86 -1.16
C TYR A 130 -5.77 0.65 -1.09
N PRO A 131 -5.63 1.28 0.10
CA PRO A 131 -5.70 2.72 0.28
C PRO A 131 -4.61 3.45 -0.50
N PHE A 132 -4.85 4.73 -0.77
CA PHE A 132 -3.85 5.64 -1.30
C PHE A 132 -3.49 6.67 -0.22
N LEU A 133 -2.23 6.70 0.17
CA LEU A 133 -1.66 7.76 0.99
C LEU A 133 -1.00 8.80 0.08
N ASP A 134 -1.44 10.06 0.17
CA ASP A 134 -0.68 11.18 -0.39
C ASP A 134 0.47 11.51 0.57
N PRO A 135 1.72 11.10 0.27
CA PRO A 135 2.80 11.18 1.23
C PRO A 135 3.26 12.61 1.52
N LYS A 136 2.89 13.57 0.64
CA LYS A 136 3.27 14.99 0.77
C LYS A 136 2.23 15.84 1.50
N LYS A 137 1.00 15.33 1.62
CA LYS A 137 -0.12 16.09 2.21
C LYS A 137 -0.71 15.43 3.44
N ASP A 138 -0.19 14.28 3.86
CA ASP A 138 -0.70 13.51 5.00
C ASP A 138 -2.20 13.17 4.87
N ILE A 139 -2.65 12.92 3.64
CA ILE A 139 -4.04 12.58 3.36
C ILE A 139 -4.13 11.12 2.92
N LEU A 140 -4.97 10.37 3.62
CA LEU A 140 -5.28 8.99 3.30
C LEU A 140 -6.64 8.91 2.62
N TYR A 141 -6.69 8.32 1.42
CA TYR A 141 -7.90 7.99 0.68
C TYR A 141 -8.18 6.50 0.79
N PHE A 142 -9.42 6.12 1.08
CA PHE A 142 -9.80 4.73 1.21
C PHE A 142 -11.24 4.49 0.74
N TYR A 143 -11.53 3.23 0.46
CA TYR A 143 -12.82 2.78 -0.03
C TYR A 143 -13.46 1.80 0.96
N VAL A 144 -14.71 2.01 1.27
CA VAL A 144 -15.52 1.09 2.07
C VAL A 144 -16.53 0.41 1.16
N MET A 145 -16.50 -0.91 1.17
CA MET A 145 -17.45 -1.71 0.38
C MET A 145 -18.88 -1.45 0.85
N GLY A 146 -19.79 -1.34 -0.11
CA GLY A 146 -21.22 -1.23 0.18
C GLY A 146 -21.81 -2.52 0.75
N ASN A 147 -23.00 -2.40 1.28
CA ASN A 147 -23.74 -3.53 1.81
C ASN A 147 -24.11 -4.52 0.71
N LYS A 148 -23.97 -5.81 1.00
CA LYS A 148 -24.33 -6.91 0.11
C LYS A 148 -25.50 -7.71 0.68
N THR A 149 -26.27 -8.35 -0.20
CA THR A 149 -27.25 -9.36 0.18
C THR A 149 -26.54 -10.65 0.61
N ASN A 150 -27.25 -11.59 1.23
CA ASN A 150 -26.73 -12.92 1.54
C ASN A 150 -26.26 -13.68 0.28
N SER A 151 -26.78 -13.34 -0.90
CA SER A 151 -26.33 -13.86 -2.20
C SER A 151 -25.18 -13.07 -2.83
N GLY A 152 -24.57 -12.14 -2.10
CA GLY A 152 -23.44 -11.33 -2.58
C GLY A 152 -23.79 -10.14 -3.48
N LYS A 153 -25.06 -9.93 -3.81
CA LYS A 153 -25.50 -8.80 -4.65
C LYS A 153 -25.39 -7.47 -3.89
N VAL A 154 -25.01 -6.42 -4.58
CA VAL A 154 -24.92 -5.07 -4.03
C VAL A 154 -26.31 -4.53 -3.67
N ARG A 155 -26.52 -4.20 -2.41
CA ARG A 155 -27.70 -3.45 -1.93
C ARG A 155 -27.45 -1.95 -1.98
N ASP A 156 -26.22 -1.57 -1.61
CA ASP A 156 -25.76 -0.19 -1.54
C ASP A 156 -24.36 -0.14 -2.12
N ASN A 157 -24.10 0.84 -2.96
CA ASN A 157 -22.80 1.00 -3.59
C ASN A 157 -21.79 1.48 -2.55
N GLY A 158 -20.57 0.97 -2.63
CA GLY A 158 -19.50 1.40 -1.76
C GLY A 158 -19.15 2.88 -1.96
N GLN A 159 -18.45 3.41 -1.00
CA GLN A 159 -18.14 4.85 -0.90
C GLN A 159 -16.65 5.07 -0.68
N PHE A 160 -16.13 6.12 -1.29
CA PHE A 160 -14.79 6.63 -1.02
C PHE A 160 -14.80 7.62 0.14
N PHE A 161 -13.70 7.66 0.85
CA PHE A 161 -13.48 8.52 2.00
C PHE A 161 -12.07 9.07 1.97
N LYS A 162 -11.86 10.19 2.67
CA LYS A 162 -10.51 10.65 2.99
C LYS A 162 -10.37 10.99 4.47
N LYS A 163 -9.13 11.02 4.92
CA LYS A 163 -8.73 11.37 6.26
C LYS A 163 -7.49 12.27 6.21
N ASP A 164 -7.60 13.45 6.79
CA ASP A 164 -6.46 14.34 7.03
C ASP A 164 -5.77 13.88 8.31
N LEU A 165 -4.61 13.26 8.17
CA LEU A 165 -3.87 12.66 9.27
C LEU A 165 -3.24 13.71 10.18
N LEU A 166 -2.86 14.86 9.60
CA LEU A 166 -2.19 15.93 10.34
C LEU A 166 -3.17 16.76 11.17
N ASN A 167 -4.25 17.22 10.54
CA ASN A 167 -5.14 18.20 11.17
C ASN A 167 -6.38 17.58 11.83
N ALA A 168 -6.86 16.44 11.29
CA ALA A 168 -8.08 15.82 11.77
C ALA A 168 -8.02 14.27 11.73
N PRO A 169 -7.02 13.62 12.37
CA PRO A 169 -6.78 12.17 12.23
C PRO A 169 -7.94 11.30 12.69
N ARG A 170 -8.84 11.83 13.53
CA ARG A 170 -10.03 11.10 13.99
C ARG A 170 -11.26 11.34 13.13
N LYS A 171 -11.25 12.37 12.28
CA LYS A 171 -12.38 12.71 11.40
C LYS A 171 -12.22 11.99 10.06
N THR A 172 -13.31 11.46 9.56
CA THR A 172 -13.42 10.90 8.22
C THR A 172 -14.34 11.80 7.40
N GLU A 173 -13.90 12.19 6.22
CA GLU A 173 -14.70 12.96 5.27
C GLU A 173 -15.25 12.00 4.21
N GLU A 174 -16.55 12.05 3.98
CA GLU A 174 -17.22 11.29 2.95
C GLU A 174 -16.96 11.92 1.57
N LEU A 175 -16.67 11.07 0.61
CA LEU A 175 -16.48 11.40 -0.80
C LEU A 175 -17.55 10.71 -1.64
N ALA A 176 -17.34 10.60 -2.95
CA ALA A 176 -18.31 10.01 -3.86
C ALA A 176 -18.58 8.53 -3.58
N LYS A 177 -19.81 8.11 -3.86
CA LYS A 177 -20.22 6.71 -3.96
C LYS A 177 -19.97 6.18 -5.37
N ILE A 178 -19.82 4.86 -5.49
CA ILE A 178 -19.79 4.20 -6.80
C ILE A 178 -21.12 4.50 -7.53
N PRO A 179 -21.05 5.06 -8.73
CA PRO A 179 -22.26 5.46 -9.49
C PRO A 179 -23.11 4.25 -9.89
N LYS A 180 -24.42 4.46 -10.00
CA LYS A 180 -25.34 3.43 -10.53
C LYS A 180 -25.01 3.04 -11.98
N ALA A 181 -24.40 3.93 -12.75
CA ALA A 181 -23.92 3.65 -14.09
C ALA A 181 -22.82 2.57 -14.10
N VAL A 182 -22.01 2.50 -13.06
CA VAL A 182 -20.99 1.46 -12.86
C VAL A 182 -21.63 0.20 -12.25
N ALA A 183 -22.33 0.35 -11.14
CA ALA A 183 -22.94 -0.76 -10.41
C ALA A 183 -24.43 -0.49 -10.13
N PRO A 184 -25.33 -0.89 -11.04
CA PRO A 184 -26.78 -0.80 -10.81
C PRO A 184 -27.20 -1.58 -9.56
N SER A 185 -28.28 -1.14 -8.90
CA SER A 185 -28.84 -1.85 -7.75
C SER A 185 -29.18 -3.30 -8.12
N GLY A 186 -28.76 -4.23 -7.26
CA GLY A 186 -28.94 -5.67 -7.48
C GLY A 186 -27.85 -6.34 -8.32
N SER A 187 -26.85 -5.59 -8.81
CA SER A 187 -25.68 -6.19 -9.45
C SER A 187 -24.81 -6.92 -8.43
N TYR A 188 -23.99 -7.84 -8.95
CA TYR A 188 -22.86 -8.39 -8.21
C TYR A 188 -21.61 -7.58 -8.56
N MET A 189 -21.00 -6.94 -7.56
CA MET A 189 -19.74 -6.23 -7.71
C MET A 189 -18.65 -6.94 -6.90
N SER A 190 -17.71 -7.55 -7.59
CA SER A 190 -16.56 -8.21 -6.95
C SER A 190 -15.50 -7.21 -6.54
N ARG A 191 -15.31 -6.16 -7.35
CA ARG A 191 -14.26 -5.16 -7.15
C ARG A 191 -14.69 -3.79 -7.69
N ALA A 192 -14.34 -2.72 -6.98
CA ALA A 192 -14.47 -1.34 -7.47
C ALA A 192 -13.18 -0.87 -8.14
N CYS A 193 -12.05 -1.12 -7.50
CA CYS A 193 -10.70 -0.89 -8.03
C CYS A 193 -9.72 -1.89 -7.40
N SER A 194 -8.65 -2.21 -8.09
CA SER A 194 -7.57 -3.06 -7.56
C SER A 194 -6.79 -2.32 -6.48
N HIS A 195 -6.41 -1.10 -6.80
CA HIS A 195 -5.74 -0.15 -5.93
C HIS A 195 -6.40 1.22 -6.09
N ILE A 196 -6.41 2.03 -5.04
CA ILE A 196 -6.79 3.42 -5.20
C ILE A 196 -5.63 4.16 -5.84
N THR A 197 -5.82 4.63 -7.07
CA THR A 197 -4.92 5.53 -7.75
C THR A 197 -5.69 6.76 -8.22
N LEU A 198 -5.08 7.92 -8.07
CA LEU A 198 -5.75 9.20 -8.27
C LEU A 198 -5.10 9.98 -9.41
N THR A 199 -5.90 10.84 -10.06
CA THR A 199 -5.39 11.87 -10.95
C THR A 199 -4.39 12.78 -10.23
N GLN A 200 -3.55 13.48 -10.97
CA GLN A 200 -2.51 14.35 -10.40
C GLN A 200 -3.07 15.37 -9.39
N ASP A 201 -4.23 15.95 -9.66
CA ASP A 201 -4.93 16.90 -8.79
C ASP A 201 -5.66 16.26 -7.59
N LYS A 202 -5.65 14.91 -7.51
CA LYS A 202 -6.32 14.10 -6.48
C LYS A 202 -7.85 14.26 -6.44
N ARG A 203 -8.45 14.71 -7.55
CA ARG A 203 -9.90 14.91 -7.63
C ARG A 203 -10.67 13.72 -8.18
N LYS A 204 -10.03 12.88 -8.99
CA LYS A 204 -10.67 11.71 -9.59
C LYS A 204 -9.92 10.44 -9.21
N VAL A 205 -10.64 9.36 -9.01
CA VAL A 205 -10.11 8.00 -8.77
C VAL A 205 -10.34 7.15 -10.01
N LEU A 206 -9.33 6.36 -10.37
CA LEU A 206 -9.47 5.35 -11.40
C LEU A 206 -10.23 4.15 -10.85
N LEU A 207 -11.27 3.73 -11.55
CA LEU A 207 -11.96 2.47 -11.32
C LEU A 207 -11.53 1.46 -12.38
N ASP A 208 -11.21 0.25 -11.96
CA ASP A 208 -11.09 -0.96 -12.77
C ASP A 208 -12.11 -1.98 -12.24
N ALA A 209 -13.38 -1.59 -12.31
CA ALA A 209 -14.45 -2.29 -11.64
C ALA A 209 -14.82 -3.61 -12.35
N TRP A 210 -15.11 -4.61 -11.54
CA TRP A 210 -15.69 -5.87 -12.00
C TRP A 210 -17.11 -6.01 -11.47
N VAL A 211 -18.08 -5.84 -12.37
CA VAL A 211 -19.52 -5.83 -12.05
C VAL A 211 -20.25 -6.82 -12.94
N ASN A 212 -20.88 -7.83 -12.35
CA ASN A 212 -21.44 -8.97 -13.05
C ASN A 212 -20.35 -9.64 -13.93
N ASN A 213 -20.56 -9.65 -15.25
CA ASN A 213 -19.58 -10.15 -16.23
C ASN A 213 -18.88 -9.00 -16.98
N SER A 214 -18.95 -7.77 -16.48
CA SER A 214 -18.37 -6.60 -17.14
C SER A 214 -17.14 -6.12 -16.41
N PHE A 215 -16.13 -5.76 -17.18
CA PHE A 215 -14.93 -5.04 -16.75
C PHE A 215 -15.05 -3.60 -17.21
N ILE A 216 -15.08 -2.67 -16.26
CA ILE A 216 -15.45 -1.27 -16.47
C ILE A 216 -14.31 -0.39 -15.99
N GLN A 217 -13.75 0.42 -16.89
CA GLN A 217 -12.66 1.34 -16.59
C GLN A 217 -13.11 2.78 -16.79
N GLY A 218 -12.62 3.67 -15.94
CA GLY A 218 -12.92 5.09 -16.04
C GLY A 218 -12.60 5.88 -14.80
N LEU A 219 -12.97 7.13 -14.77
CA LEU A 219 -12.70 8.05 -13.68
C LEU A 219 -13.96 8.47 -12.95
N LEU A 220 -13.94 8.36 -11.64
CA LEU A 220 -14.96 8.88 -10.74
C LEU A 220 -14.43 10.15 -10.06
N ASN A 221 -15.12 11.29 -10.25
CA ASN A 221 -14.83 12.49 -9.49
C ASN A 221 -15.27 12.32 -8.04
N LEU A 222 -14.31 12.37 -7.12
CA LEU A 222 -14.51 12.12 -5.71
C LEU A 222 -15.38 13.16 -4.99
N TYR A 223 -15.51 14.35 -5.57
CA TYR A 223 -16.22 15.47 -4.94
C TYR A 223 -17.57 15.77 -5.59
N THR A 224 -17.72 15.52 -6.90
CA THR A 224 -18.99 15.77 -7.61
C THR A 224 -19.78 14.51 -7.86
N GLY A 225 -19.12 13.32 -7.81
CA GLY A 225 -19.74 12.05 -8.16
C GLY A 225 -19.90 11.80 -9.66
N GLU A 226 -19.37 12.71 -10.51
CA GLU A 226 -19.40 12.55 -11.96
C GLU A 226 -18.56 11.35 -12.38
N TRP A 227 -19.11 10.57 -13.30
CA TRP A 227 -18.48 9.38 -13.87
C TRP A 227 -18.12 9.59 -15.32
N GLU A 228 -16.90 9.29 -15.68
CA GLU A 228 -16.35 9.29 -17.02
C GLU A 228 -15.93 7.87 -17.39
N GLU A 229 -16.74 7.19 -18.18
CA GLU A 229 -16.45 5.81 -18.61
C GLU A 229 -15.47 5.84 -19.79
N TRP A 230 -14.34 5.13 -19.62
CA TRP A 230 -13.34 4.98 -20.67
C TRP A 230 -13.55 3.70 -21.48
N SER A 231 -13.95 2.63 -20.81
CA SER A 231 -14.15 1.33 -21.44
C SER A 231 -15.12 0.47 -20.63
N ARG A 232 -15.87 -0.34 -21.35
CA ARG A 232 -16.66 -1.44 -20.80
C ARG A 232 -16.54 -2.64 -21.72
N ASN A 233 -16.10 -3.76 -21.20
CA ASN A 233 -15.92 -4.98 -21.97
C ASN A 233 -16.34 -6.20 -21.16
N TYR A 234 -16.47 -7.36 -21.82
CA TYR A 234 -17.00 -8.59 -21.24
C TYR A 234 -16.04 -9.76 -21.35
N THR A 235 -14.98 -9.63 -22.13
CA THR A 235 -14.07 -10.72 -22.51
C THR A 235 -12.64 -10.49 -22.07
N THR A 236 -12.25 -9.23 -21.83
CA THR A 236 -10.88 -8.88 -21.41
C THR A 236 -10.88 -8.35 -19.99
N HIS A 237 -10.20 -9.06 -19.10
CA HIS A 237 -10.02 -8.67 -17.71
C HIS A 237 -8.90 -7.63 -17.60
N LEU A 238 -9.26 -6.36 -17.68
CA LEU A 238 -8.35 -5.26 -17.39
C LEU A 238 -8.35 -5.02 -15.87
N THR A 239 -7.20 -5.22 -15.27
CA THR A 239 -7.00 -5.18 -13.80
C THR A 239 -5.79 -4.33 -13.46
N HIS A 240 -5.49 -4.19 -12.17
CA HIS A 240 -4.32 -3.46 -11.67
C HIS A 240 -4.23 -2.02 -12.23
N GLY A 241 -5.39 -1.37 -12.39
CA GLY A 241 -5.45 -0.02 -12.92
C GLY A 241 -4.61 0.98 -12.12
N GLN A 242 -3.70 1.67 -12.81
CA GLN A 242 -2.81 2.66 -12.21
C GLN A 242 -2.83 3.93 -13.05
N MET A 243 -3.27 5.05 -12.44
CA MET A 243 -3.17 6.36 -13.08
C MET A 243 -1.72 6.73 -13.33
N ASN A 244 -1.44 7.32 -14.48
CA ASN A 244 -0.16 7.96 -14.71
C ASN A 244 0.05 9.08 -13.67
N PRO A 245 1.17 9.11 -12.94
CA PRO A 245 1.39 10.08 -11.88
C PRO A 245 1.54 11.53 -12.35
N LYS A 246 1.77 11.74 -13.66
CA LYS A 246 1.95 13.06 -14.27
C LYS A 246 0.84 13.45 -15.27
N ARG A 247 0.03 12.47 -15.74
CA ARG A 247 -0.99 12.68 -16.77
C ARG A 247 -2.32 12.09 -16.30
N SER A 248 -3.34 12.93 -16.22
CA SER A 248 -4.67 12.51 -15.76
C SER A 248 -5.54 11.89 -16.87
N ASP A 249 -5.00 11.76 -18.07
CA ASP A 249 -5.64 11.22 -19.28
C ASP A 249 -4.99 9.90 -19.74
N GLU A 250 -4.25 9.23 -18.87
CA GLU A 250 -3.57 7.99 -19.22
C GLU A 250 -3.47 7.06 -17.99
N ALA A 251 -3.76 5.79 -18.18
CA ALA A 251 -3.64 4.79 -17.13
C ALA A 251 -3.01 3.50 -17.66
N LEU A 252 -2.26 2.81 -16.80
CA LEU A 252 -1.70 1.50 -17.02
C LEU A 252 -2.67 0.45 -16.48
N PHE A 253 -2.86 -0.63 -17.24
CA PHE A 253 -3.65 -1.81 -16.85
C PHE A 253 -2.89 -3.08 -17.16
N ALA A 254 -3.18 -4.10 -16.38
CA ALA A 254 -2.77 -5.48 -16.66
C ALA A 254 -3.92 -6.26 -17.29
N ILE A 255 -3.62 -7.16 -18.21
CA ILE A 255 -4.55 -8.14 -18.72
C ILE A 255 -4.23 -9.51 -18.11
N ASP A 256 -5.20 -10.09 -17.39
CA ASP A 256 -5.07 -11.44 -16.84
C ASP A 256 -5.81 -12.50 -17.65
N VAL A 257 -6.93 -12.11 -18.29
CA VAL A 257 -7.76 -13.00 -19.12
C VAL A 257 -8.20 -12.24 -20.35
N TRP A 258 -8.17 -12.89 -21.51
CA TRP A 258 -8.63 -12.31 -22.77
C TRP A 258 -9.26 -13.36 -23.68
N GLU A 259 -10.03 -12.92 -24.63
CA GLU A 259 -10.56 -13.74 -25.72
C GLU A 259 -9.81 -13.41 -27.02
N ASP A 260 -9.38 -14.42 -27.75
CA ASP A 260 -8.72 -14.24 -29.03
C ASP A 260 -9.71 -14.03 -30.20
N SER A 261 -9.18 -13.86 -31.41
CA SER A 261 -9.99 -13.66 -32.62
C SER A 261 -10.89 -14.84 -32.98
N ASN A 262 -10.65 -16.01 -32.42
CA ASN A 262 -11.45 -17.24 -32.65
C ASN A 262 -12.50 -17.43 -31.56
N GLY A 263 -12.59 -16.54 -30.57
CA GLY A 263 -13.48 -16.64 -29.41
C GLY A 263 -12.96 -17.59 -28.32
N GLU A 264 -11.69 -17.99 -28.39
CA GLU A 264 -11.09 -18.83 -27.35
C GLU A 264 -10.58 -17.98 -26.18
N THR A 265 -10.96 -18.37 -24.96
CA THR A 265 -10.56 -17.67 -23.73
C THR A 265 -9.19 -18.15 -23.28
N HIS A 266 -8.28 -17.21 -23.14
CA HIS A 266 -6.93 -17.41 -22.62
C HIS A 266 -6.78 -16.77 -21.25
N LYS A 267 -5.96 -17.35 -20.40
CA LYS A 267 -5.63 -16.85 -19.06
C LYS A 267 -4.12 -16.87 -18.87
N ILE A 268 -3.59 -15.83 -18.24
CA ILE A 268 -2.20 -15.86 -17.77
C ILE A 268 -2.11 -16.91 -16.66
N VAL A 269 -1.25 -17.89 -16.89
CA VAL A 269 -0.96 -18.94 -15.91
C VAL A 269 0.30 -18.51 -15.17
N TYR A 270 0.15 -18.21 -13.90
CA TYR A 270 1.28 -17.99 -13.00
C TYR A 270 1.78 -19.35 -12.56
N ASP A 271 2.91 -19.79 -13.09
CA ASP A 271 3.58 -20.99 -12.63
C ASP A 271 4.53 -20.62 -11.49
N HIS A 272 4.37 -21.26 -10.34
CA HIS A 272 5.23 -21.07 -9.18
C HIS A 272 6.69 -21.50 -9.44
N ASP A 273 6.93 -22.29 -10.44
CA ASP A 273 8.27 -22.72 -10.82
C ASP A 273 9.01 -21.73 -11.73
N GLY A 274 8.40 -20.56 -11.98
CA GLY A 274 8.99 -19.50 -12.80
C GLY A 274 9.00 -19.80 -14.30
N ALA A 275 8.49 -20.95 -14.71
CA ALA A 275 8.16 -21.25 -16.08
C ALA A 275 6.77 -20.65 -16.38
N TYR A 276 6.76 -19.44 -16.81
CA TYR A 276 5.53 -18.74 -17.17
C TYR A 276 5.01 -19.30 -18.48
N GLY A 277 4.24 -20.36 -18.38
CA GLY A 277 3.61 -21.07 -19.50
C GLY A 277 2.43 -20.36 -20.12
N GLY A 278 2.36 -19.05 -20.02
CA GLY A 278 1.42 -18.25 -20.78
C GLY A 278 1.82 -18.22 -22.25
N GLN A 279 1.49 -19.22 -23.01
CA GLN A 279 1.55 -19.17 -24.48
C GLN A 279 0.51 -18.16 -24.97
N GLY A 280 0.71 -16.91 -24.72
CA GLY A 280 -0.09 -15.88 -25.33
C GLY A 280 0.82 -14.81 -25.88
N THR A 281 0.76 -14.58 -27.15
CA THR A 281 1.28 -13.40 -27.84
C THR A 281 0.60 -12.11 -27.37
N TYR A 282 -0.22 -12.17 -26.31
CA TYR A 282 -0.96 -11.01 -25.81
C TYR A 282 -0.16 -10.34 -24.68
N PRO A 283 0.38 -9.16 -24.94
CA PRO A 283 1.17 -8.47 -23.94
C PRO A 283 0.28 -8.00 -22.80
N ARG A 284 0.67 -8.34 -21.58
CA ARG A 284 -0.07 -8.04 -20.36
C ARG A 284 -0.30 -6.55 -20.14
N MET A 285 0.71 -5.72 -20.41
CA MET A 285 0.67 -4.29 -20.11
C MET A 285 -0.05 -3.49 -21.19
N GLN A 286 -1.05 -2.72 -20.78
CA GLN A 286 -1.85 -1.87 -21.66
C GLN A 286 -1.90 -0.44 -21.12
N LEU A 287 -1.63 0.54 -21.97
CA LEU A 287 -2.00 1.94 -21.71
C LEU A 287 -3.39 2.17 -22.25
N MET A 288 -4.21 2.88 -21.48
CA MET A 288 -5.55 3.29 -21.91
C MET A 288 -5.71 4.80 -21.75
N LYS A 289 -6.44 5.39 -22.71
CA LYS A 289 -6.85 6.79 -22.72
C LYS A 289 -8.36 6.93 -22.48
N PRO A 290 -8.87 8.15 -22.20
CA PRO A 290 -10.29 8.39 -21.93
C PRO A 290 -11.25 7.97 -23.03
N ASP A 291 -10.81 7.95 -24.29
CA ASP A 291 -11.60 7.50 -25.44
C ASP A 291 -11.66 5.97 -25.57
N GLY A 292 -11.08 5.25 -24.62
CA GLY A 292 -11.00 3.78 -24.62
C GLY A 292 -9.89 3.24 -25.54
N THR A 293 -9.14 4.09 -26.22
CA THR A 293 -7.99 3.68 -27.04
C THR A 293 -6.95 3.00 -26.15
N ARG A 294 -6.53 1.81 -26.56
CA ARG A 294 -5.50 1.00 -25.88
C ARG A 294 -4.24 0.93 -26.71
N THR A 295 -3.10 1.08 -26.04
CA THR A 295 -1.79 0.84 -26.63
C THR A 295 -1.09 -0.23 -25.81
N THR A 296 -0.69 -1.28 -26.47
CA THR A 296 0.10 -2.34 -25.88
C THR A 296 1.52 -1.87 -25.59
N ILE A 297 1.99 -2.09 -24.38
CA ILE A 297 3.39 -1.95 -24.03
C ILE A 297 4.04 -3.32 -24.18
N SER A 298 4.86 -3.49 -25.23
CA SER A 298 5.70 -4.69 -25.35
C SER A 298 6.72 -4.69 -24.22
N PRO A 299 6.75 -5.69 -23.35
CA PRO A 299 7.68 -5.72 -22.23
C PRO A 299 9.14 -5.76 -22.72
N SER A 300 9.49 -6.69 -23.55
CA SER A 300 10.83 -6.77 -24.15
C SER A 300 10.76 -7.19 -25.61
N PRO A 301 11.85 -7.02 -26.38
CA PRO A 301 11.91 -7.49 -27.75
C PRO A 301 11.65 -8.99 -27.89
N ASP A 302 12.04 -9.77 -26.90
CA ASP A 302 12.09 -11.22 -26.96
C ASP A 302 11.01 -11.93 -26.11
N ASN A 303 10.30 -11.19 -25.24
CA ASN A 303 9.34 -11.79 -24.31
C ASN A 303 8.17 -10.84 -24.03
N ASN A 304 6.95 -11.31 -24.29
CA ASN A 304 5.73 -10.56 -24.02
C ASN A 304 5.23 -10.69 -22.57
N TYR A 305 5.95 -11.43 -21.74
CA TYR A 305 5.58 -11.62 -20.35
C TYR A 305 6.00 -10.44 -19.49
N ALA A 306 5.10 -9.99 -18.65
CA ALA A 306 5.32 -9.02 -17.58
C ALA A 306 4.41 -9.37 -16.41
N THR A 307 4.87 -9.09 -15.20
CA THR A 307 4.06 -9.17 -13.98
C THR A 307 4.50 -8.09 -13.02
N HIS A 308 3.61 -7.73 -12.08
CA HIS A 308 3.91 -6.74 -11.03
C HIS A 308 4.45 -5.43 -11.60
N GLU A 309 3.71 -4.93 -12.59
CA GLU A 309 4.01 -3.69 -13.29
C GLU A 309 3.67 -2.46 -12.44
N GLY A 310 4.40 -1.38 -12.66
CA GLY A 310 4.16 -0.09 -12.01
C GLY A 310 4.71 1.09 -12.80
N TRP A 311 4.21 2.28 -12.47
CA TRP A 311 4.75 3.54 -12.96
C TRP A 311 5.95 3.97 -12.13
N LEU A 312 6.94 4.58 -12.78
CA LEU A 312 7.86 5.48 -12.09
C LEU A 312 7.19 6.86 -11.91
N GLU A 313 7.67 7.61 -10.93
CA GLU A 313 7.06 8.91 -10.57
C GLU A 313 7.17 9.98 -11.68
N ASP A 314 8.02 9.77 -12.68
CA ASP A 314 8.15 10.66 -13.83
C ASP A 314 6.98 10.54 -14.83
N GLY A 315 6.22 9.44 -14.78
CA GLY A 315 5.09 9.16 -15.66
C GLY A 315 5.48 8.84 -17.11
N ASP A 316 6.76 8.62 -17.38
CA ASP A 316 7.29 8.23 -18.67
C ASP A 316 7.86 6.82 -18.68
N HIS A 317 8.25 6.30 -17.51
CA HIS A 317 8.76 4.96 -17.37
C HIS A 317 7.77 4.04 -16.67
N VAL A 318 7.70 2.82 -17.16
CA VAL A 318 7.06 1.68 -16.49
C VAL A 318 8.12 0.68 -16.12
N TYR A 319 7.92 -0.03 -15.01
CA TYR A 319 8.77 -1.12 -14.56
C TYR A 319 7.92 -2.37 -14.35
N TRP A 320 8.55 -3.55 -14.40
CA TRP A 320 7.88 -4.83 -14.14
C TRP A 320 8.90 -5.91 -13.77
N CYS A 321 8.39 -7.05 -13.30
CA CYS A 321 9.16 -8.26 -13.12
C CYS A 321 8.84 -9.29 -14.22
N ALA A 322 9.87 -9.96 -14.72
CA ALA A 322 9.76 -11.05 -15.70
C ALA A 322 11.05 -11.87 -15.74
N GLY A 323 11.28 -12.71 -14.74
CA GLY A 323 12.58 -13.39 -14.57
C GLY A 323 13.71 -12.44 -14.15
N GLY A 324 13.35 -11.19 -13.80
CA GLY A 324 14.26 -10.11 -13.41
C GLY A 324 13.48 -8.82 -13.23
N VAL A 325 14.20 -7.70 -13.16
CA VAL A 325 13.61 -6.35 -13.09
C VAL A 325 13.88 -5.61 -14.38
N HIS A 326 12.84 -5.03 -14.95
CA HIS A 326 12.86 -4.34 -16.23
C HIS A 326 12.29 -2.94 -16.12
N ILE A 327 12.79 -2.03 -16.95
CA ILE A 327 12.27 -0.66 -17.10
C ILE A 327 12.12 -0.37 -18.60
N ARG A 328 11.09 0.38 -18.94
CA ARG A 328 10.91 0.92 -20.27
C ARG A 328 10.39 2.35 -20.22
N ASN A 329 11.03 3.24 -20.98
CA ASN A 329 10.48 4.53 -21.30
C ASN A 329 9.43 4.35 -22.41
N ILE A 330 8.16 4.61 -22.08
CA ILE A 330 7.05 4.38 -23.01
C ILE A 330 6.92 5.49 -24.08
N ARG A 331 7.68 6.58 -23.97
CA ARG A 331 7.70 7.68 -24.93
C ARG A 331 8.79 7.48 -25.99
N THR A 332 9.98 7.11 -25.55
CA THR A 332 11.13 6.87 -26.45
C THR A 332 11.23 5.43 -26.92
N GLY A 333 10.62 4.50 -26.18
CA GLY A 333 10.76 3.07 -26.41
C GLY A 333 12.04 2.47 -25.83
N GLU A 334 12.88 3.28 -25.18
CA GLU A 334 14.12 2.82 -24.54
C GLU A 334 13.81 1.77 -23.48
N TYR A 335 14.56 0.68 -23.50
CA TYR A 335 14.36 -0.49 -22.64
C TYR A 335 15.65 -0.86 -21.93
N GLU A 336 15.53 -1.25 -20.66
CA GLU A 336 16.63 -1.71 -19.84
C GLU A 336 16.24 -2.97 -19.05
N HIS A 337 17.10 -3.98 -19.08
CA HIS A 337 17.06 -5.13 -18.18
C HIS A 337 17.95 -4.82 -16.97
N VAL A 338 17.36 -4.33 -15.90
CA VAL A 338 18.05 -3.77 -14.72
C VAL A 338 18.69 -4.85 -13.85
N TYR A 339 18.02 -6.01 -13.75
CA TYR A 339 18.46 -7.11 -12.92
C TYR A 339 18.07 -8.44 -13.56
N GLY A 340 19.06 -9.29 -13.82
CA GLY A 340 18.92 -10.51 -14.62
C GLY A 340 18.66 -11.79 -13.84
N GLN A 341 18.36 -11.70 -12.54
CA GLN A 341 18.01 -12.86 -11.73
C GLN A 341 16.54 -12.75 -11.28
N ARG A 342 16.02 -13.83 -10.72
CA ARG A 342 14.62 -13.90 -10.30
C ARG A 342 14.27 -12.76 -9.34
N ALA A 343 13.22 -12.03 -9.68
CA ALA A 343 12.53 -11.05 -8.87
C ALA A 343 11.02 -11.20 -9.07
N THR A 344 10.23 -11.16 -8.00
CA THR A 344 8.77 -11.32 -8.08
C THR A 344 8.07 -9.97 -8.00
N HIS A 345 8.31 -9.20 -6.95
CA HIS A 345 7.86 -7.83 -6.83
C HIS A 345 9.06 -6.91 -6.78
N CYS A 346 8.97 -5.76 -7.39
CA CYS A 346 10.04 -4.78 -7.32
C CYS A 346 9.49 -3.36 -7.18
N ASN A 347 10.34 -2.49 -6.66
CA ASN A 347 10.12 -1.05 -6.65
C ASN A 347 11.45 -0.34 -6.90
N ILE A 348 11.38 0.83 -7.54
CA ILE A 348 12.55 1.58 -7.98
C ILE A 348 12.54 2.95 -7.32
N SER A 349 13.69 3.38 -6.85
CA SER A 349 13.85 4.70 -6.25
C SER A 349 13.55 5.81 -7.26
N THR A 350 13.05 6.94 -6.79
CA THR A 350 12.62 8.06 -7.64
C THR A 350 13.73 8.68 -8.49
N ASP A 351 14.98 8.50 -8.05
CA ASP A 351 16.19 8.92 -8.76
C ASP A 351 16.77 7.83 -9.69
N LEU A 352 16.10 6.69 -9.80
CA LEU A 352 16.48 5.52 -10.60
C LEU A 352 17.81 4.85 -10.20
N LYS A 353 18.38 5.17 -9.05
CA LYS A 353 19.67 4.65 -8.62
C LYS A 353 19.60 3.32 -7.90
N TYR A 354 18.46 3.02 -7.30
CA TYR A 354 18.31 1.86 -6.43
C TYR A 354 17.04 1.07 -6.80
N VAL A 355 17.12 -0.23 -6.58
CA VAL A 355 15.99 -1.14 -6.75
C VAL A 355 15.86 -1.98 -5.49
N THR A 356 14.65 -2.16 -5.01
CA THR A 356 14.32 -3.19 -4.03
C THR A 356 13.40 -4.22 -4.67
N PHE A 357 13.58 -5.48 -4.33
CA PHE A 357 12.77 -6.56 -4.85
C PHE A 357 12.73 -7.72 -3.85
N ASP A 358 11.68 -8.52 -3.93
CA ASP A 358 11.66 -9.81 -3.28
C ASP A 358 12.00 -10.92 -4.30
N ASN A 359 12.55 -11.98 -3.76
CA ASN A 359 12.84 -13.18 -4.52
C ASN A 359 12.14 -14.33 -3.81
N ASP A 360 10.99 -14.73 -4.34
CA ASP A 360 10.33 -15.92 -3.85
C ASP A 360 11.14 -17.15 -4.27
N HIS A 361 11.52 -17.96 -3.31
CA HIS A 361 11.99 -19.30 -3.64
C HIS A 361 10.81 -20.07 -4.29
N PRO A 362 11.05 -20.99 -5.24
CA PRO A 362 9.99 -21.79 -5.85
C PRO A 362 9.02 -22.45 -4.86
N ASP A 363 9.50 -22.69 -3.65
CA ASP A 363 8.72 -23.29 -2.56
C ASP A 363 8.07 -22.29 -1.61
N TYR A 364 8.10 -20.98 -1.91
CA TYR A 364 7.55 -19.96 -1.01
C TYR A 364 6.11 -20.27 -0.60
N TYR A 365 5.24 -20.55 -1.56
CA TYR A 365 3.85 -20.93 -1.30
C TYR A 365 3.69 -22.35 -0.74
N ARG A 366 4.77 -23.12 -0.69
CA ARG A 366 4.84 -24.45 -0.08
C ARG A 366 5.59 -24.43 1.26
N GLY A 367 5.83 -23.25 1.82
CA GLY A 367 6.54 -23.05 3.08
C GLY A 367 8.04 -22.82 2.91
N GLY A 368 8.51 -22.54 1.71
CA GLY A 368 9.90 -22.16 1.45
C GLY A 368 10.25 -20.78 1.98
N ARG A 369 11.54 -20.51 2.03
CA ARG A 369 12.07 -19.21 2.48
C ARG A 369 12.05 -18.20 1.35
N TRP A 370 11.89 -16.95 1.69
CA TRP A 370 11.94 -15.83 0.76
C TRP A 370 12.98 -14.80 1.21
N LYS A 371 13.35 -13.93 0.29
CA LYS A 371 14.34 -12.88 0.49
C LYS A 371 13.77 -11.53 0.12
N VAL A 372 14.28 -10.49 0.76
CA VAL A 372 14.15 -9.11 0.31
C VAL A 372 15.55 -8.59 0.01
N CYS A 373 15.70 -7.99 -1.16
CA CYS A 373 16.97 -7.61 -1.73
C CYS A 373 17.00 -6.11 -2.06
N PHE A 374 18.20 -5.55 -2.06
CA PHE A 374 18.50 -4.21 -2.53
C PHE A 374 19.59 -4.29 -3.60
N LEU A 375 19.41 -3.54 -4.69
CA LEU A 375 20.39 -3.36 -5.76
C LEU A 375 20.80 -1.89 -5.83
N ASN A 376 22.09 -1.63 -5.76
CA ASN A 376 22.69 -0.35 -6.11
C ASN A 376 23.08 -0.39 -7.60
N ARG A 377 22.34 0.32 -8.45
CA ARG A 377 22.56 0.33 -9.90
C ARG A 377 23.87 1.04 -10.31
N GLU A 378 24.37 1.98 -9.50
CA GLU A 378 25.62 2.69 -9.79
C GLU A 378 26.84 1.76 -9.67
N THR A 379 26.77 0.76 -8.80
CA THR A 379 27.85 -0.20 -8.57
C THR A 379 27.57 -1.58 -9.12
N GLY A 380 26.32 -1.88 -9.47
CA GLY A 380 25.85 -3.22 -9.85
C GLY A 380 25.80 -4.20 -8.69
N LYS A 381 26.03 -3.78 -7.44
CA LYS A 381 26.06 -4.66 -6.26
C LYS A 381 24.69 -4.83 -5.63
N THR A 382 24.44 -6.05 -5.18
CA THR A 382 23.25 -6.41 -4.42
C THR A 382 23.59 -6.73 -2.99
N ILE A 383 22.62 -6.53 -2.09
CA ILE A 383 22.66 -7.02 -0.71
C ILE A 383 21.27 -7.50 -0.30
N ASP A 384 21.22 -8.63 0.37
CA ASP A 384 19.98 -9.12 0.96
C ASP A 384 19.66 -8.33 2.24
N ILE A 385 18.48 -7.74 2.31
CA ILE A 385 17.95 -7.06 3.50
C ILE A 385 17.47 -8.12 4.49
N ILE A 386 16.79 -9.13 3.96
CA ILE A 386 16.29 -10.29 4.70
C ILE A 386 16.68 -11.53 3.90
N THR A 387 17.51 -12.40 4.51
CA THR A 387 18.04 -13.57 3.79
C THR A 387 17.19 -14.82 3.96
N GLN A 388 16.53 -14.98 5.09
CA GLN A 388 15.92 -16.27 5.46
C GLN A 388 14.79 -16.09 6.46
N ARG A 389 13.65 -15.56 6.07
CA ARG A 389 12.47 -15.64 6.91
C ARG A 389 11.61 -16.82 6.49
N PRO A 390 11.04 -17.57 7.44
CA PRO A 390 10.13 -18.63 7.12
C PRO A 390 8.91 -18.04 6.40
N ALA A 391 8.53 -18.66 5.31
CA ALA A 391 7.24 -18.38 4.72
C ALA A 391 6.14 -18.76 5.70
N ILE A 392 5.08 -17.98 5.72
CA ILE A 392 3.90 -18.36 6.44
C ILE A 392 3.26 -19.49 5.66
N THR A 393 3.41 -20.69 6.22
CA THR A 393 2.77 -21.89 5.66
C THR A 393 1.27 -21.77 5.85
N THR A 394 0.59 -21.32 4.85
CA THR A 394 -0.84 -21.48 4.77
C THR A 394 -1.12 -22.60 3.80
N LYS A 395 -1.23 -23.82 4.30
CA LYS A 395 -1.83 -24.92 3.52
C LYS A 395 -3.23 -24.54 3.02
N ASP A 396 -3.89 -23.66 3.76
CA ASP A 396 -5.19 -23.11 3.47
C ASP A 396 -5.03 -21.59 3.38
N LYS A 397 -4.73 -21.08 2.18
CA LYS A 397 -4.62 -19.64 1.94
C LYS A 397 -5.88 -18.94 2.45
N PRO A 398 -5.82 -18.11 3.48
CA PRO A 398 -6.87 -17.15 3.68
C PRO A 398 -6.81 -16.20 2.48
N SER A 399 -7.87 -16.14 1.73
CA SER A 399 -8.00 -15.41 0.46
C SER A 399 -7.73 -13.88 0.57
N GLN A 400 -7.42 -13.37 1.73
CA GLN A 400 -7.27 -11.94 2.00
C GLN A 400 -5.93 -11.54 2.62
N LEU A 401 -5.10 -12.47 3.05
CA LEU A 401 -3.74 -12.19 3.45
C LEU A 401 -2.82 -12.51 2.29
N HIS A 402 -2.18 -11.49 1.79
CA HIS A 402 -1.15 -11.60 0.77
C HIS A 402 0.18 -11.61 1.52
N PRO A 403 0.77 -12.78 1.82
CA PRO A 403 1.96 -12.87 2.66
C PRO A 403 3.24 -12.42 1.95
N ASP A 404 3.13 -12.01 0.70
CA ASP A 404 4.27 -11.56 -0.10
C ASP A 404 4.92 -10.31 0.53
N PRO A 405 6.24 -10.18 0.45
CA PRO A 405 6.96 -9.07 1.08
C PRO A 405 6.61 -7.71 0.52
N HIS A 406 6.40 -7.58 -0.79
CA HIS A 406 6.08 -6.32 -1.47
C HIS A 406 7.00 -5.15 -1.09
N PRO A 407 8.33 -5.29 -1.23
CA PRO A 407 9.23 -4.22 -0.81
C PRO A 407 9.07 -2.97 -1.67
N HIS A 408 9.08 -1.81 -1.04
CA HIS A 408 8.98 -0.53 -1.74
C HIS A 408 9.64 0.61 -0.97
N PHE A 409 10.08 1.63 -1.73
CA PHE A 409 10.68 2.82 -1.16
C PHE A 409 9.62 3.79 -0.64
N VAL A 410 9.89 4.37 0.53
CA VAL A 410 9.09 5.40 1.18
C VAL A 410 9.96 6.57 1.64
N CYS A 411 9.34 7.69 2.04
CA CYS A 411 10.03 8.87 2.58
C CYS A 411 11.16 9.34 1.67
N ASN A 412 10.85 9.65 0.40
CA ASN A 412 11.84 10.10 -0.58
C ASN A 412 13.07 9.15 -0.68
N ASN A 413 12.82 7.85 -0.74
CA ASN A 413 13.82 6.77 -0.79
C ASN A 413 14.67 6.58 0.48
N LYS A 414 14.27 7.16 1.60
CA LYS A 414 15.03 7.07 2.85
C LYS A 414 14.92 5.69 3.50
N TYR A 415 13.77 5.03 3.29
CA TYR A 415 13.49 3.71 3.82
C TYR A 415 12.93 2.77 2.75
N ILE A 416 13.11 1.47 3.01
CA ILE A 416 12.38 0.39 2.35
C ILE A 416 11.44 -0.21 3.37
N VAL A 417 10.16 -0.33 2.99
CA VAL A 417 9.15 -1.03 3.77
C VAL A 417 8.80 -2.34 3.08
N CYS A 418 8.54 -3.37 3.88
CA CYS A 418 8.06 -4.66 3.38
C CYS A 418 7.25 -5.40 4.45
N THR A 419 6.59 -6.47 4.05
CA THR A 419 6.05 -7.45 4.98
C THR A 419 7.13 -8.50 5.27
N SER A 420 7.46 -8.70 6.54
CA SER A 420 8.32 -9.77 7.03
C SER A 420 7.51 -10.79 7.83
N SER A 421 8.14 -11.78 8.40
CA SER A 421 7.56 -12.69 9.38
C SER A 421 8.46 -12.83 10.60
N ASP A 422 7.89 -13.17 11.75
CA ASP A 422 8.67 -13.59 12.92
C ASP A 422 8.78 -15.13 13.00
N ASP A 423 9.54 -15.59 13.98
CA ASP A 423 9.79 -17.02 14.18
C ASP A 423 8.52 -17.78 14.64
N GLU A 424 7.51 -17.07 15.13
CA GLU A 424 6.21 -17.64 15.51
C GLU A 424 5.22 -17.67 14.32
N GLY A 425 5.64 -17.16 13.15
CA GLY A 425 4.86 -17.12 11.92
C GLY A 425 3.81 -16.01 11.90
N TYR A 426 3.98 -14.89 12.63
CA TYR A 426 3.20 -13.67 12.46
C TYR A 426 3.81 -12.81 11.38
N LEU A 427 2.96 -12.21 10.54
CA LEU A 427 3.40 -11.17 9.60
C LEU A 427 3.77 -9.90 10.36
N ARG A 428 4.84 -9.26 9.90
CA ARG A 428 5.40 -8.06 10.54
C ARG A 428 5.67 -6.98 9.49
N TRP A 429 5.05 -5.82 9.66
CA TRP A 429 5.47 -4.63 8.95
C TRP A 429 6.92 -4.33 9.32
N CYS A 430 7.76 -4.23 8.31
CA CYS A 430 9.22 -4.12 8.47
C CYS A 430 9.71 -2.87 7.73
N ILE A 431 10.59 -2.10 8.37
CA ILE A 431 11.21 -0.92 7.79
C ILE A 431 12.73 -0.98 7.90
N THR A 432 13.42 -0.65 6.83
CA THR A 432 14.88 -0.71 6.71
C THR A 432 15.44 0.62 6.21
N PRO A 433 16.38 1.27 6.93
CA PRO A 433 17.06 2.47 6.45
C PRO A 433 17.91 2.19 5.20
N VAL A 434 17.75 2.99 4.16
CA VAL A 434 18.45 2.80 2.87
C VAL A 434 19.92 3.21 2.94
N ASP A 435 20.27 4.18 3.77
CA ASP A 435 21.63 4.69 3.88
C ASP A 435 22.67 3.60 4.25
N GLN A 436 22.30 2.65 5.10
CA GLN A 436 23.16 1.50 5.41
C GLN A 436 23.36 0.59 4.20
N LEU A 437 22.31 0.39 3.38
CA LEU A 437 22.38 -0.46 2.18
C LEU A 437 23.29 0.17 1.13
N ILE A 438 23.21 1.49 0.96
CA ILE A 438 24.10 2.25 0.09
C ILE A 438 25.54 2.08 0.56
N ARG A 439 25.83 2.28 1.86
CA ARG A 439 27.19 2.11 2.40
C ARG A 439 27.76 0.71 2.18
N LEU A 440 26.93 -0.32 2.33
CA LEU A 440 27.32 -1.72 2.16
C LEU A 440 27.53 -2.11 0.69
N THR A 441 26.90 -1.43 -0.24
CA THR A 441 26.99 -1.69 -1.68
C THR A 441 27.89 -0.71 -2.45
N SER A 442 28.42 0.33 -1.79
CA SER A 442 29.30 1.32 -2.43
C SER A 442 30.79 0.97 -2.41
N LYS A 443 31.20 -0.10 -1.69
CA LYS A 443 32.61 -0.51 -1.54
C LYS A 443 33.03 -1.56 -2.55
#